data_a85cc197a96197b54f39f4e2e84c03b3
#
_entry.id   a85cc197a96197b54f39f4e2e84c03b3
#
_cell.length_a   1.000
_cell.length_b   1.000
_cell.length_c   1.000
_cell.angle_alpha   90.00
_cell.angle_beta   90.00
_cell.angle_gamma   90.00
#
_symmetry.space_group_name_H-M   'P 1'
#
loop_
_entity.id
_entity.type
_entity.pdbx_description
1 polymer ?
#
loop_
_entity_poly.entity_id
_entity_poly.type
_entity_poly.pdbx_seq_one_letter_code
_entity_poly.pdbx_strand_id
1 'polypeptide(L)'
;RALLTMLGIIIGVASVIVIISLGDGMSNMINSEFEKVGTNQLQVMLYGWGSNRNATVDDMYQLAEENSGIITAVSPTVSVQGTVKVGGESYTSTSIVGVSEEYQQVNKALETTGGRFLQYIDVARMQHVCVIGSYLDQEAFLGDSLGKTLSINGQAYTVVGVLSEQSGSTSCGSDNYVYIPYTSATRLNGNADISGYYFVAADETVNNQAKAAIESRLKQIYGDDDYYMVISMSDMVSMLGDIQGTVMTVLVAIAGISLLVGGIGIMNIMLVSVTERT
;
A
#
# COMPACT_ATOMS: atom_id res chain seq x y z
N ARG A 1 -2.34 18.37 -49.94
CA ARG A 1 -1.16 17.58 -49.57
C ARG A 1 -0.44 18.25 -48.38
N ALA A 2 -0.15 19.57 -48.42
CA ALA A 2 0.48 20.31 -47.33
C ALA A 2 -0.32 20.21 -45.97
N LEU A 3 -1.64 20.19 -46.03
CA LEU A 3 -2.50 20.08 -44.85
C LEU A 3 -2.34 18.72 -44.17
N LEU A 4 -2.18 17.64 -44.89
CA LEU A 4 -1.98 16.30 -44.36
C LEU A 4 -0.63 16.13 -43.65
N THR A 5 0.43 16.78 -44.17
CA THR A 5 1.75 16.73 -43.53
C THR A 5 1.86 17.64 -42.30
N MET A 6 1.23 18.84 -42.32
CA MET A 6 1.09 19.66 -41.13
C MET A 6 0.34 18.92 -40.03
N LEU A 7 -0.75 18.23 -40.39
CA LEU A 7 -1.52 17.42 -39.44
C LEU A 7 -0.66 16.33 -38.79
N GLY A 8 0.18 15.63 -39.57
CA GLY A 8 1.08 14.60 -39.04
C GLY A 8 2.08 15.11 -37.99
N ILE A 9 2.66 16.31 -38.22
CA ILE A 9 3.58 16.93 -37.24
C ILE A 9 2.80 17.41 -35.99
N ILE A 10 1.65 18.05 -36.19
CA ILE A 10 0.84 18.53 -35.07
C ILE A 10 0.46 17.33 -34.16
N ILE A 11 0.00 16.23 -34.74
CA ILE A 11 -0.33 15.02 -33.98
C ILE A 11 0.93 14.45 -33.30
N GLY A 12 2.07 14.39 -33.98
CA GLY A 12 3.31 13.89 -33.42
C GLY A 12 3.78 14.72 -32.22
N VAL A 13 3.85 16.04 -32.35
CA VAL A 13 4.23 16.93 -31.25
C VAL A 13 3.24 16.90 -30.10
N ALA A 14 1.92 16.96 -30.42
CA ALA A 14 0.88 16.87 -29.41
C ALA A 14 0.96 15.55 -28.63
N SER A 15 1.20 14.43 -29.31
CA SER A 15 1.38 13.11 -28.67
C SER A 15 2.55 13.10 -27.68
N VAL A 16 3.71 13.67 -28.06
CA VAL A 16 4.87 13.77 -27.16
C VAL A 16 4.55 14.58 -25.92
N ILE A 17 3.92 15.74 -26.09
CA ILE A 17 3.55 16.63 -24.96
C ILE A 17 2.58 15.91 -24.02
N VAL A 18 1.55 15.27 -24.57
CA VAL A 18 0.54 14.52 -23.78
C VAL A 18 1.20 13.38 -23.01
N ILE A 19 2.10 12.60 -23.65
CA ILE A 19 2.80 11.50 -23.03
C ILE A 19 3.67 11.98 -21.86
N ILE A 20 4.46 13.03 -22.04
CA ILE A 20 5.32 13.59 -20.98
C ILE A 20 4.46 14.11 -19.83
N SER A 21 3.42 14.90 -20.14
CA SER A 21 2.52 15.44 -19.11
C SER A 21 1.78 14.37 -18.33
N LEU A 22 1.38 13.28 -18.98
CA LEU A 22 0.75 12.13 -18.34
C LEU A 22 1.74 11.41 -17.41
N GLY A 23 2.99 11.26 -17.86
CA GLY A 23 4.06 10.68 -17.05
C GLY A 23 4.33 11.47 -15.77
N ASP A 24 4.50 12.78 -15.88
CA ASP A 24 4.71 13.66 -14.72
C ASP A 24 3.50 13.65 -13.77
N GLY A 25 2.30 13.66 -14.31
CA GLY A 25 1.06 13.55 -13.54
C GLY A 25 0.97 12.24 -12.75
N MET A 26 1.32 11.13 -13.40
CA MET A 26 1.32 9.80 -12.78
C MET A 26 2.39 9.68 -11.68
N SER A 27 3.59 10.23 -11.90
CA SER A 27 4.65 10.28 -10.90
C SER A 27 4.23 11.05 -9.64
N ASN A 28 3.65 12.22 -9.83
CA ASN A 28 3.16 13.04 -8.71
C ASN A 28 2.02 12.34 -7.96
N MET A 29 1.12 11.67 -8.66
CA MET A 29 0.03 10.90 -8.05
C MET A 29 0.58 9.74 -7.21
N ILE A 30 1.51 8.95 -7.75
CA ILE A 30 2.17 7.86 -7.02
C ILE A 30 2.82 8.41 -5.76
N ASN A 31 3.69 9.41 -5.87
CA ASN A 31 4.38 9.99 -4.72
C ASN A 31 3.40 10.50 -3.66
N SER A 32 2.33 11.21 -4.06
CA SER A 32 1.35 11.75 -3.11
C SER A 32 0.58 10.65 -2.36
N GLU A 33 0.27 9.52 -3.01
CA GLU A 33 -0.41 8.41 -2.33
C GLU A 33 0.52 7.70 -1.33
N PHE A 34 1.80 7.53 -1.68
CA PHE A 34 2.75 6.91 -0.77
C PHE A 34 3.15 7.83 0.41
N GLU A 35 3.19 9.16 0.20
CA GLU A 35 3.41 10.12 1.29
C GLU A 35 2.32 10.04 2.37
N LYS A 36 1.07 9.78 2.00
CA LYS A 36 -0.04 9.60 2.97
C LYS A 36 0.18 8.40 3.88
N VAL A 37 0.69 7.31 3.35
CA VAL A 37 0.95 6.07 4.11
C VAL A 37 2.24 6.18 4.93
N GLY A 38 3.23 6.89 4.42
CA GLY A 38 4.57 7.05 5.00
C GLY A 38 5.63 6.22 4.27
N THR A 39 6.63 6.92 3.73
CA THR A 39 7.73 6.31 2.94
C THR A 39 8.77 5.60 3.78
N ASN A 40 8.76 5.84 5.11
CA ASN A 40 9.66 5.21 6.08
C ASN A 40 9.14 3.88 6.66
N GLN A 41 8.14 3.29 6.01
CA GLN A 41 7.56 2.00 6.39
C GLN A 41 8.33 0.84 5.75
N LEU A 42 8.56 -0.22 6.54
CA LEU A 42 9.10 -1.49 6.09
C LEU A 42 8.09 -2.61 6.39
N GLN A 43 7.75 -3.38 5.38
CA GLN A 43 6.87 -4.54 5.51
C GLN A 43 7.70 -5.81 5.50
N VAL A 44 7.50 -6.66 6.50
CA VAL A 44 8.07 -7.99 6.59
C VAL A 44 6.97 -9.00 6.34
N MET A 45 7.14 -9.83 5.34
CA MET A 45 6.29 -10.98 5.07
C MET A 45 7.02 -12.25 5.47
N LEU A 46 6.35 -13.12 6.22
CA LEU A 46 6.90 -14.39 6.66
C LEU A 46 6.23 -15.52 5.88
N TYR A 47 7.03 -16.32 5.20
CA TYR A 47 6.52 -17.46 4.43
C TYR A 47 6.61 -18.80 5.17
N GLY A 48 7.23 -18.84 6.33
CA GLY A 48 7.28 -19.85 7.43
C GLY A 48 7.16 -21.35 7.14
N TRP A 49 6.88 -21.74 5.91
CA TRP A 49 6.54 -23.09 5.49
C TRP A 49 7.79 -23.99 5.51
N GLY A 50 7.93 -24.75 6.57
CA GLY A 50 9.00 -25.75 6.68
C GLY A 50 10.21 -25.33 7.54
N SER A 51 10.20 -24.16 8.14
CA SER A 51 11.21 -23.80 9.15
C SER A 51 10.92 -24.44 10.50
N ASN A 52 11.98 -24.89 11.18
CA ASN A 52 11.90 -25.39 12.55
C ASN A 52 11.85 -24.26 13.59
N ARG A 53 11.98 -23.02 13.18
CA ARG A 53 11.98 -21.82 14.03
C ARG A 53 11.12 -20.76 13.37
N ASN A 54 10.21 -20.16 14.13
CA ASN A 54 9.40 -19.03 13.69
C ASN A 54 9.85 -17.79 14.46
N ALA A 55 9.89 -16.64 13.78
CA ALA A 55 10.10 -15.37 14.43
C ALA A 55 8.92 -15.08 15.37
N THR A 56 9.20 -14.90 16.64
CA THR A 56 8.18 -14.57 17.63
C THR A 56 7.93 -13.05 17.67
N VAL A 57 6.79 -12.67 18.22
CA VAL A 57 6.48 -11.24 18.45
C VAL A 57 7.53 -10.60 19.33
N ASP A 58 7.96 -11.31 20.38
CA ASP A 58 8.97 -10.82 21.32
C ASP A 58 10.32 -10.59 20.62
N ASP A 59 10.72 -11.46 19.67
CA ASP A 59 11.94 -11.25 18.89
C ASP A 59 11.90 -9.96 18.07
N MET A 60 10.73 -9.62 17.52
CA MET A 60 10.56 -8.41 16.69
C MET A 60 10.48 -7.14 17.54
N TYR A 61 9.83 -7.19 18.71
CA TYR A 61 9.85 -6.07 19.65
C TYR A 61 11.25 -5.85 20.23
N GLN A 62 11.96 -6.93 20.60
CA GLN A 62 13.34 -6.83 21.04
C GLN A 62 14.26 -6.22 19.98
N LEU A 63 14.09 -6.62 18.71
CA LEU A 63 14.83 -6.02 17.60
C LEU A 63 14.58 -4.50 17.50
N ALA A 64 13.33 -4.06 17.67
CA ALA A 64 12.99 -2.64 17.64
C ALA A 64 13.61 -1.88 18.84
N GLU A 65 13.60 -2.47 20.03
CA GLU A 65 14.24 -1.88 21.22
C GLU A 65 15.77 -1.77 21.05
N GLU A 66 16.42 -2.83 20.56
CA GLU A 66 17.87 -2.84 20.30
C GLU A 66 18.28 -1.79 19.25
N ASN A 67 17.35 -1.43 18.34
CA ASN A 67 17.55 -0.46 17.26
C ASN A 67 16.65 0.79 17.41
N SER A 68 16.33 1.20 18.63
CA SER A 68 15.40 2.31 18.92
C SER A 68 15.79 3.67 18.33
N GLY A 69 17.06 3.84 17.92
CA GLY A 69 17.51 5.03 17.18
C GLY A 69 17.17 4.99 15.67
N ILE A 70 16.79 3.84 15.14
CA ILE A 70 16.54 3.59 13.71
C ILE A 70 15.10 3.14 13.48
N ILE A 71 14.53 2.36 14.41
CA ILE A 71 13.15 1.82 14.35
C ILE A 71 12.34 2.47 15.46
N THR A 72 11.22 3.08 15.11
CA THR A 72 10.36 3.83 16.04
C THR A 72 9.09 3.10 16.44
N ALA A 73 8.60 2.19 15.60
CA ALA A 73 7.41 1.39 15.88
C ALA A 73 7.47 0.05 15.17
N VAL A 74 6.80 -0.96 15.75
CA VAL A 74 6.60 -2.28 15.15
C VAL A 74 5.19 -2.77 15.41
N SER A 75 4.54 -3.30 14.38
CA SER A 75 3.23 -3.93 14.53
C SER A 75 3.19 -5.29 13.85
N PRO A 76 2.88 -6.37 14.59
CA PRO A 76 2.51 -7.63 13.98
C PRO A 76 1.23 -7.47 13.18
N THR A 77 1.08 -8.25 12.11
CA THR A 77 -0.14 -8.31 11.32
C THR A 77 -0.61 -9.74 11.13
N VAL A 78 -1.91 -9.92 11.30
CA VAL A 78 -2.59 -11.21 11.13
C VAL A 78 -3.80 -10.99 10.24
N SER A 79 -3.78 -11.56 9.04
CA SER A 79 -4.97 -11.55 8.18
C SER A 79 -5.96 -12.61 8.65
N VAL A 80 -7.21 -12.21 8.88
CA VAL A 80 -8.28 -13.12 9.31
C VAL A 80 -9.19 -13.40 8.13
N GLN A 81 -9.29 -14.66 7.75
CA GLN A 81 -10.26 -15.12 6.77
C GLN A 81 -11.62 -15.25 7.44
N GLY A 82 -12.60 -14.50 6.96
CA GLY A 82 -13.92 -14.56 7.59
C GLY A 82 -14.93 -13.57 7.04
N THR A 83 -16.09 -13.61 7.66
CA THR A 83 -17.21 -12.74 7.30
C THR A 83 -17.59 -11.87 8.49
N VAL A 84 -17.73 -10.59 8.25
CA VAL A 84 -18.29 -9.64 9.21
C VAL A 84 -19.82 -9.70 9.11
N LYS A 85 -20.51 -9.81 10.24
CA LYS A 85 -21.98 -9.76 10.30
C LYS A 85 -22.46 -8.66 11.23
N VAL A 86 -23.45 -7.90 10.77
CA VAL A 86 -24.10 -6.85 11.53
C VAL A 86 -25.61 -6.97 11.34
N GLY A 87 -26.37 -7.08 12.42
CA GLY A 87 -27.84 -7.12 12.38
C GLY A 87 -28.45 -8.24 11.52
N GLY A 88 -27.67 -9.31 11.22
CA GLY A 88 -28.11 -10.40 10.36
C GLY A 88 -27.63 -10.30 8.91
N GLU A 89 -27.09 -9.17 8.46
CA GLU A 89 -26.44 -9.00 7.16
C GLU A 89 -24.99 -9.42 7.22
N SER A 90 -24.48 -9.91 6.07
CA SER A 90 -23.11 -10.45 5.94
C SER A 90 -22.30 -9.62 4.96
N TYR A 91 -21.16 -9.13 5.42
CA TYR A 91 -20.19 -8.33 4.66
C TYR A 91 -18.95 -9.20 4.35
N THR A 92 -18.94 -9.83 3.19
CA THR A 92 -17.90 -10.80 2.80
C THR A 92 -16.68 -10.17 2.15
N SER A 93 -16.82 -8.93 1.64
CA SER A 93 -15.72 -8.17 1.03
C SER A 93 -14.89 -7.37 2.05
N THR A 94 -15.29 -7.38 3.33
CA THR A 94 -14.59 -6.64 4.38
C THR A 94 -13.29 -7.35 4.75
N SER A 95 -12.19 -6.62 4.70
CA SER A 95 -10.88 -7.11 5.14
C SER A 95 -10.76 -7.03 6.66
N ILE A 96 -10.40 -8.15 7.29
CA ILE A 96 -10.23 -8.22 8.74
C ILE A 96 -8.75 -8.41 9.03
N VAL A 97 -8.16 -7.47 9.77
CA VAL A 97 -6.72 -7.47 10.06
C VAL A 97 -6.48 -7.31 11.56
N GLY A 98 -5.73 -8.24 12.12
CA GLY A 98 -5.22 -8.14 13.48
C GLY A 98 -3.94 -7.30 13.52
N VAL A 99 -3.89 -6.29 14.38
CA VAL A 99 -2.77 -5.35 14.49
C VAL A 99 -2.49 -4.99 15.96
N SER A 100 -1.34 -4.35 16.22
CA SER A 100 -1.06 -3.76 17.54
C SER A 100 -1.58 -2.31 17.65
N GLU A 101 -1.45 -1.74 18.83
CA GLU A 101 -1.76 -0.33 19.10
C GLU A 101 -0.84 0.63 18.33
N GLU A 102 0.37 0.19 17.99
CA GLU A 102 1.35 1.00 17.25
C GLU A 102 1.04 1.08 15.75
N TYR A 103 0.09 0.29 15.26
CA TYR A 103 -0.22 0.25 13.82
C TYR A 103 -0.69 1.61 13.26
N GLN A 104 -1.27 2.47 14.09
CA GLN A 104 -1.62 3.83 13.69
C GLN A 104 -0.38 4.70 13.41
N GLN A 105 0.77 4.41 14.04
CA GLN A 105 2.03 5.05 13.71
C GLN A 105 2.63 4.50 12.42
N VAL A 106 2.38 3.22 12.15
CA VAL A 106 2.79 2.56 10.90
C VAL A 106 2.05 3.15 9.71
N ASN A 107 0.74 3.26 9.79
CA ASN A 107 -0.09 3.81 8.72
C ASN A 107 -0.70 5.15 9.16
N LYS A 108 -0.02 6.23 8.79
CA LYS A 108 -0.41 7.61 9.13
C LYS A 108 -1.76 8.04 8.54
N ALA A 109 -2.21 7.35 7.47
CA ALA A 109 -3.52 7.60 6.88
C ALA A 109 -4.68 7.13 7.77
N LEU A 110 -4.44 6.30 8.79
CA LEU A 110 -5.47 5.81 9.70
C LEU A 110 -5.80 6.82 10.80
N GLU A 111 -6.47 7.90 10.41
CA GLU A 111 -7.03 8.84 11.39
C GLU A 111 -8.39 8.36 11.88
N THR A 112 -8.67 8.51 13.18
CA THR A 112 -9.96 8.19 13.78
C THR A 112 -10.87 9.41 13.75
N THR A 113 -12.03 9.30 13.12
CA THR A 113 -13.08 10.35 13.13
C THR A 113 -13.91 10.31 14.39
N GLY A 114 -14.07 9.12 14.98
CA GLY A 114 -14.84 8.92 16.20
C GLY A 114 -14.25 7.82 17.07
N GLY A 115 -14.35 7.99 18.40
CA GLY A 115 -13.85 7.01 19.35
C GLY A 115 -12.31 7.03 19.49
N ARG A 116 -11.69 5.84 19.51
CA ARG A 116 -10.24 5.67 19.66
C ARG A 116 -9.74 4.51 18.81
N PHE A 117 -8.46 4.49 18.51
CA PHE A 117 -7.79 3.30 17.97
C PHE A 117 -7.56 2.25 19.08
N LEU A 118 -7.00 1.10 18.70
CA LEU A 118 -6.63 0.05 19.64
C LEU A 118 -5.61 0.59 20.66
N GLN A 119 -5.67 0.08 21.88
CA GLN A 119 -4.74 0.41 22.95
C GLN A 119 -3.98 -0.84 23.40
N TYR A 120 -2.83 -0.65 24.02
CA TYR A 120 -2.04 -1.74 24.59
C TYR A 120 -2.86 -2.69 25.47
N ILE A 121 -3.79 -2.16 26.26
CA ILE A 121 -4.65 -2.96 27.14
C ILE A 121 -5.58 -3.90 26.35
N ASP A 122 -6.04 -3.47 25.17
CA ASP A 122 -6.91 -4.27 24.29
C ASP A 122 -6.13 -5.45 23.73
N VAL A 123 -4.88 -5.23 23.34
CA VAL A 123 -3.96 -6.24 22.82
C VAL A 123 -3.53 -7.20 23.93
N ALA A 124 -3.06 -6.67 25.06
CA ALA A 124 -2.53 -7.47 26.17
C ALA A 124 -3.60 -8.36 26.83
N ARG A 125 -4.85 -7.91 26.87
CA ARG A 125 -5.99 -8.66 27.43
C ARG A 125 -6.83 -9.41 26.39
N MET A 126 -6.38 -9.45 25.14
CA MET A 126 -7.11 -10.11 24.04
C MET A 126 -8.57 -9.67 23.97
N GLN A 127 -8.83 -8.36 24.11
CA GLN A 127 -10.19 -7.85 24.16
C GLN A 127 -10.89 -8.00 22.81
N HIS A 128 -12.19 -8.28 22.85
CA HIS A 128 -13.04 -8.34 21.66
C HIS A 128 -13.53 -6.93 21.31
N VAL A 129 -12.61 -6.08 20.90
CA VAL A 129 -12.88 -4.74 20.40
C VAL A 129 -12.39 -4.60 18.98
N CYS A 130 -13.00 -3.70 18.22
CA CYS A 130 -12.59 -3.45 16.84
C CYS A 130 -12.68 -1.97 16.50
N VAL A 131 -11.86 -1.57 15.52
CA VAL A 131 -11.91 -0.28 14.84
C VAL A 131 -12.35 -0.56 13.41
N ILE A 132 -13.33 0.18 12.91
CA ILE A 132 -13.91 -0.07 11.59
C ILE A 132 -13.65 1.11 10.65
N GLY A 133 -13.57 0.80 9.35
CA GLY A 133 -13.50 1.82 8.31
C GLY A 133 -14.84 2.50 8.06
N SER A 134 -14.80 3.65 7.40
CA SER A 134 -15.97 4.50 7.12
C SER A 134 -17.05 3.79 6.30
N TYR A 135 -16.67 2.89 5.38
CA TYR A 135 -17.64 2.11 4.60
C TYR A 135 -18.58 1.29 5.50
N LEU A 136 -18.00 0.53 6.43
CA LEU A 136 -18.80 -0.32 7.30
C LEU A 136 -19.64 0.48 8.30
N ASP A 137 -19.12 1.63 8.75
CA ASP A 137 -19.89 2.55 9.62
C ASP A 137 -21.13 3.08 8.91
N GLN A 138 -21.01 3.49 7.65
CA GLN A 138 -22.14 4.03 6.89
C GLN A 138 -23.12 2.95 6.45
N GLU A 139 -22.63 1.86 5.84
CA GLU A 139 -23.49 0.82 5.27
C GLU A 139 -24.16 -0.07 6.31
N ALA A 140 -23.43 -0.45 7.36
CA ALA A 140 -23.95 -1.39 8.36
C ALA A 140 -24.57 -0.70 9.57
N PHE A 141 -24.14 0.51 9.92
CA PHE A 141 -24.56 1.19 11.14
C PHE A 141 -25.20 2.56 10.91
N LEU A 142 -25.30 3.02 9.66
CA LEU A 142 -25.87 4.33 9.28
C LEU A 142 -25.18 5.52 10.00
N GLY A 143 -23.86 5.42 10.22
CA GLY A 143 -23.06 6.45 10.88
C GLY A 143 -23.09 6.43 12.41
N ASP A 144 -23.66 5.39 13.04
CA ASP A 144 -23.79 5.28 14.51
C ASP A 144 -23.30 3.92 14.98
N SER A 145 -22.03 3.62 14.75
CA SER A 145 -21.42 2.32 15.09
C SER A 145 -20.74 2.27 16.44
N LEU A 146 -20.33 3.41 17.01
CA LEU A 146 -19.58 3.45 18.26
C LEU A 146 -20.35 2.79 19.42
N GLY A 147 -19.68 1.86 20.11
CA GLY A 147 -20.26 1.09 21.22
C GLY A 147 -21.20 -0.03 20.77
N LYS A 148 -21.54 -0.14 19.48
CA LYS A 148 -22.32 -1.26 18.95
C LYS A 148 -21.43 -2.47 18.69
N THR A 149 -22.05 -3.62 18.43
CA THR A 149 -21.34 -4.88 18.22
C THR A 149 -21.52 -5.39 16.80
N LEU A 150 -20.45 -5.94 16.27
CA LEU A 150 -20.45 -6.75 15.05
C LEU A 150 -19.94 -8.17 15.37
N SER A 151 -20.22 -9.13 14.51
CA SER A 151 -19.72 -10.49 14.68
C SER A 151 -18.70 -10.82 13.60
N ILE A 152 -17.56 -11.36 14.01
CA ILE A 152 -16.51 -11.90 13.12
C ILE A 152 -16.43 -13.40 13.38
N ASN A 153 -16.71 -14.21 12.39
CA ASN A 153 -16.69 -15.69 12.51
C ASN A 153 -17.50 -16.22 13.72
N GLY A 154 -18.59 -15.54 14.06
CA GLY A 154 -19.45 -15.93 15.18
C GLY A 154 -19.04 -15.35 16.54
N GLN A 155 -17.92 -14.65 16.66
CA GLN A 155 -17.52 -13.93 17.87
C GLN A 155 -17.94 -12.46 17.81
N ALA A 156 -18.50 -11.94 18.90
CA ALA A 156 -18.93 -10.54 18.97
C ALA A 156 -17.75 -9.62 19.32
N TYR A 157 -17.62 -8.52 18.57
CA TYR A 157 -16.64 -7.46 18.79
C TYR A 157 -17.35 -6.13 18.97
N THR A 158 -16.92 -5.33 19.94
CA THR A 158 -17.44 -3.99 20.18
C THR A 158 -16.67 -2.96 19.39
N VAL A 159 -17.35 -2.09 18.67
CA VAL A 159 -16.74 -0.98 17.92
C VAL A 159 -16.30 0.10 18.89
N VAL A 160 -14.97 0.36 18.95
CA VAL A 160 -14.37 1.37 19.82
C VAL A 160 -13.87 2.59 19.05
N GLY A 161 -13.79 2.48 17.73
CA GLY A 161 -13.35 3.59 16.88
C GLY A 161 -13.83 3.42 15.44
N VAL A 162 -13.95 4.55 14.76
CA VAL A 162 -14.28 4.68 13.34
C VAL A 162 -13.17 5.48 12.66
N LEU A 163 -12.67 4.97 11.53
CA LEU A 163 -11.64 5.63 10.75
C LEU A 163 -12.24 6.68 9.81
N SER A 164 -11.44 7.67 9.48
CA SER A 164 -11.79 8.67 8.45
C SER A 164 -11.88 8.03 7.08
N GLU A 165 -12.74 8.58 6.24
CA GLU A 165 -12.87 8.19 4.84
C GLU A 165 -11.59 8.53 4.06
N GLN A 166 -11.07 7.56 3.31
CA GLN A 166 -9.85 7.70 2.54
C GLN A 166 -10.06 7.62 1.02
N SER A 167 -10.96 6.75 0.57
CA SER A 167 -11.10 6.41 -0.85
C SER A 167 -12.54 6.46 -1.38
N GLY A 168 -13.42 7.22 -0.75
CA GLY A 168 -14.81 7.37 -1.18
C GLY A 168 -15.73 6.26 -0.70
N SER A 169 -15.47 5.68 0.45
CA SER A 169 -16.31 4.71 1.17
C SER A 169 -16.84 3.59 0.26
N THR A 170 -15.95 2.95 -0.51
CA THR A 170 -16.33 1.87 -1.42
C THR A 170 -16.15 0.49 -0.79
N SER A 171 -16.95 -0.48 -1.24
CA SER A 171 -16.90 -1.87 -0.76
C SER A 171 -15.58 -2.60 -1.03
N CYS A 172 -14.77 -2.11 -1.98
CA CYS A 172 -13.48 -2.69 -2.35
C CYS A 172 -12.29 -1.76 -2.05
N GLY A 173 -12.52 -0.66 -1.33
CA GLY A 173 -11.50 0.36 -1.05
C GLY A 173 -10.84 0.21 0.32
N SER A 174 -9.93 1.13 0.61
CA SER A 174 -9.23 1.27 1.90
C SER A 174 -10.18 1.55 3.08
N ASP A 175 -11.44 1.87 2.79
CA ASP A 175 -12.47 2.19 3.78
C ASP A 175 -13.23 0.96 4.28
N ASN A 176 -13.02 -0.23 3.67
CA ASN A 176 -13.72 -1.46 4.03
C ASN A 176 -12.82 -2.43 4.83
N TYR A 177 -12.32 -1.95 5.97
CA TYR A 177 -11.47 -2.70 6.88
C TYR A 177 -12.05 -2.78 8.28
N VAL A 178 -11.72 -3.87 8.97
CA VAL A 178 -11.94 -4.04 10.42
C VAL A 178 -10.60 -4.39 11.04
N TYR A 179 -10.15 -3.56 11.97
CA TYR A 179 -8.93 -3.77 12.74
C TYR A 179 -9.30 -4.31 14.12
N ILE A 180 -8.67 -5.41 14.51
CA ILE A 180 -8.83 -6.04 15.82
C ILE A 180 -7.44 -6.25 16.46
N PRO A 181 -7.34 -6.46 17.78
CA PRO A 181 -6.08 -6.84 18.40
C PRO A 181 -5.48 -8.09 17.73
N TYR A 182 -4.19 -8.07 17.35
CA TYR A 182 -3.55 -9.23 16.70
C TYR A 182 -3.63 -10.49 17.54
N THR A 183 -3.62 -10.35 18.87
CA THR A 183 -3.79 -11.46 19.80
C THR A 183 -5.17 -12.12 19.71
N SER A 184 -6.23 -11.34 19.50
CA SER A 184 -7.57 -11.84 19.22
C SER A 184 -7.67 -12.44 17.82
N ALA A 185 -7.01 -11.84 16.82
CA ALA A 185 -6.95 -12.35 15.45
C ALA A 185 -6.26 -13.71 15.36
N THR A 186 -5.11 -13.86 16.02
CA THR A 186 -4.39 -15.14 16.10
C THR A 186 -5.27 -16.24 16.67
N ARG A 187 -6.03 -15.93 17.73
CA ARG A 187 -6.95 -16.87 18.33
C ARG A 187 -8.11 -17.25 17.41
N LEU A 188 -8.67 -16.28 16.65
CA LEU A 188 -9.69 -16.54 15.63
C LEU A 188 -9.20 -17.48 14.54
N ASN A 189 -7.93 -17.41 14.16
CA ASN A 189 -7.30 -18.27 13.18
C ASN A 189 -6.80 -19.62 13.77
N GLY A 190 -7.24 -20.00 14.94
CA GLY A 190 -6.84 -21.26 15.59
C GLY A 190 -5.40 -21.27 16.11
N ASN A 191 -4.91 -20.13 16.58
CA ASN A 191 -3.54 -19.86 17.01
C ASN A 191 -2.51 -20.02 15.87
N ALA A 192 -2.90 -19.62 14.67
CA ALA A 192 -2.01 -19.54 13.53
C ALA A 192 -0.87 -18.54 13.78
N ASP A 193 0.27 -18.79 13.17
CA ASP A 193 1.43 -17.90 13.23
C ASP A 193 1.15 -16.54 12.61
N ILE A 194 1.89 -15.52 13.04
CA ILE A 194 1.84 -14.17 12.50
C ILE A 194 2.36 -14.19 11.07
N SER A 195 1.59 -13.62 10.15
CA SER A 195 1.90 -13.63 8.73
C SER A 195 2.91 -12.55 8.32
N GLY A 196 3.10 -11.54 9.15
CA GLY A 196 4.03 -10.46 8.87
C GLY A 196 4.10 -9.41 9.96
N TYR A 197 5.02 -8.48 9.74
CA TYR A 197 5.23 -7.33 10.62
C TYR A 197 5.39 -6.07 9.78
N TYR A 198 4.92 -4.96 10.33
CA TYR A 198 5.29 -3.64 9.84
C TYR A 198 6.22 -2.97 10.83
N PHE A 199 7.26 -2.34 10.30
CA PHE A 199 8.20 -1.52 11.05
C PHE A 199 8.17 -0.10 10.50
N VAL A 200 8.45 0.86 11.36
CA VAL A 200 8.61 2.26 10.98
C VAL A 200 10.04 2.67 11.29
N ALA A 201 10.77 3.10 10.27
CA ALA A 201 12.08 3.70 10.47
C ALA A 201 11.93 5.15 10.98
N ALA A 202 12.92 5.63 11.70
CA ALA A 202 12.91 6.99 12.24
C ALA A 202 12.85 8.05 11.13
N ASP A 203 13.53 7.78 10.01
CA ASP A 203 13.62 8.66 8.84
C ASP A 203 13.86 7.82 7.59
N GLU A 204 13.55 8.35 6.40
CA GLU A 204 13.83 7.69 5.11
C GLU A 204 15.32 7.40 4.90
N THR A 205 16.21 8.25 5.41
CA THR A 205 17.66 8.09 5.28
C THR A 205 18.20 6.86 5.99
N VAL A 206 17.49 6.37 7.02
CA VAL A 206 17.86 5.17 7.79
C VAL A 206 17.08 3.92 7.37
N ASN A 207 16.19 4.01 6.37
CA ASN A 207 15.39 2.86 5.88
C ASN A 207 16.27 1.67 5.52
N ASN A 208 17.37 1.89 4.81
CA ASN A 208 18.29 0.82 4.42
C ASN A 208 19.00 0.19 5.63
N GLN A 209 19.28 0.97 6.67
CA GLN A 209 19.88 0.46 7.91
C GLN A 209 18.86 -0.36 8.70
N ALA A 210 17.63 0.13 8.81
CA ALA A 210 16.53 -0.61 9.44
C ALA A 210 16.25 -1.93 8.71
N LYS A 211 16.19 -1.90 7.37
CA LYS A 211 16.02 -3.08 6.52
C LYS A 211 17.14 -4.12 6.78
N ALA A 212 18.39 -3.69 6.77
CA ALA A 212 19.53 -4.57 7.00
C ALA A 212 19.52 -5.18 8.42
N ALA A 213 19.11 -4.42 9.44
CA ALA A 213 18.97 -4.92 10.80
C ALA A 213 17.86 -5.99 10.90
N ILE A 214 16.71 -5.76 10.27
CA ILE A 214 15.59 -6.71 10.21
C ILE A 214 16.02 -7.99 9.47
N GLU A 215 16.60 -7.86 8.28
CA GLU A 215 17.08 -9.01 7.48
C GLU A 215 18.13 -9.82 8.24
N SER A 216 19.07 -9.17 8.93
CA SER A 216 20.08 -9.83 9.73
C SER A 216 19.46 -10.65 10.87
N ARG A 217 18.46 -10.11 11.56
CA ARG A 217 17.77 -10.83 12.65
C ARG A 217 16.96 -12.01 12.09
N LEU A 218 16.21 -11.80 11.02
CA LEU A 218 15.43 -12.87 10.37
C LEU A 218 16.32 -13.98 9.84
N LYS A 219 17.47 -13.64 9.24
CA LYS A 219 18.46 -14.61 8.80
C LYS A 219 19.04 -15.43 9.95
N GLN A 220 19.25 -14.84 11.13
CA GLN A 220 19.68 -15.58 12.33
C GLN A 220 18.60 -16.55 12.81
N ILE A 221 17.31 -16.19 12.69
CA ILE A 221 16.20 -17.03 13.13
C ILE A 221 15.94 -18.16 12.13
N TYR A 222 15.81 -17.83 10.85
CA TYR A 222 15.40 -18.78 9.80
C TYR A 222 16.58 -19.53 9.16
N GLY A 223 17.76 -18.90 9.09
CA GLY A 223 18.95 -19.48 8.47
C GLY A 223 19.01 -19.34 6.95
N ASP A 224 17.89 -19.05 6.29
CA ASP A 224 17.77 -18.88 4.85
C ASP A 224 16.86 -17.68 4.53
N ASP A 225 17.16 -16.99 3.43
CA ASP A 225 16.43 -15.80 3.01
C ASP A 225 15.10 -16.14 2.28
N ASP A 226 14.87 -17.40 1.93
CA ASP A 226 13.65 -17.86 1.25
C ASP A 226 12.40 -17.86 2.16
N TYR A 227 12.57 -17.78 3.48
CA TYR A 227 11.47 -17.83 4.45
C TYR A 227 10.84 -16.48 4.79
N TYR A 228 11.43 -15.39 4.32
CA TYR A 228 10.93 -14.04 4.58
C TYR A 228 11.21 -13.10 3.42
N MET A 229 10.46 -12.01 3.38
CA MET A 229 10.71 -10.89 2.48
C MET A 229 10.58 -9.59 3.26
N VAL A 230 11.55 -8.70 3.09
CA VAL A 230 11.52 -7.35 3.66
C VAL A 230 11.42 -6.34 2.53
N ILE A 231 10.31 -5.64 2.47
CA ILE A 231 10.02 -4.62 1.46
C ILE A 231 9.99 -3.26 2.14
N SER A 232 10.80 -2.33 1.66
CA SER A 232 10.69 -0.93 2.05
C SER A 232 9.68 -0.22 1.15
N MET A 233 8.88 0.67 1.70
CA MET A 233 7.95 1.50 0.91
C MET A 233 8.71 2.37 -0.08
N SER A 234 9.90 2.87 0.27
CA SER A 234 10.78 3.61 -0.64
C SER A 234 11.28 2.75 -1.82
N ASP A 235 11.58 1.46 -1.61
CA ASP A 235 11.94 0.54 -2.68
C ASP A 235 10.77 0.34 -3.65
N MET A 236 9.56 0.24 -3.13
CA MET A 236 8.34 0.09 -3.93
C MET A 236 8.08 1.34 -4.79
N VAL A 237 8.21 2.54 -4.23
CA VAL A 237 8.10 3.80 -4.97
C VAL A 237 9.16 3.87 -6.08
N SER A 238 10.41 3.52 -5.77
CA SER A 238 11.49 3.48 -6.74
C SER A 238 11.21 2.49 -7.88
N MET A 239 10.75 1.28 -7.56
CA MET A 239 10.38 0.27 -8.56
C MET A 239 9.24 0.74 -9.48
N LEU A 240 8.22 1.40 -8.94
CA LEU A 240 7.14 1.97 -9.74
C LEU A 240 7.65 3.11 -10.64
N GLY A 241 8.57 3.93 -10.14
CA GLY A 241 9.25 4.97 -10.92
C GLY A 241 10.05 4.39 -12.09
N ASP A 242 10.78 3.31 -11.88
CA ASP A 242 11.55 2.61 -12.92
C ASP A 242 10.64 2.00 -14.01
N ILE A 243 9.53 1.37 -13.59
CA ILE A 243 8.53 0.85 -14.52
C ILE A 243 7.94 1.98 -15.35
N GLN A 244 7.54 3.07 -14.71
CA GLN A 244 7.02 4.25 -15.39
C GLN A 244 8.04 4.84 -16.37
N GLY A 245 9.30 5.01 -15.96
CA GLY A 245 10.40 5.49 -16.81
C GLY A 245 10.60 4.62 -18.04
N THR A 246 10.50 3.31 -17.88
CA THR A 246 10.59 2.35 -19.00
C THR A 246 9.42 2.53 -19.98
N VAL A 247 8.19 2.61 -19.49
CA VAL A 247 7.00 2.83 -20.31
C VAL A 247 7.10 4.16 -21.06
N MET A 248 7.50 5.23 -20.36
CA MET A 248 7.69 6.55 -20.95
C MET A 248 8.74 6.53 -22.06
N THR A 249 9.85 5.84 -21.85
CA THR A 249 10.92 5.70 -22.85
C THR A 249 10.40 5.05 -24.14
N VAL A 250 9.63 3.97 -24.00
CA VAL A 250 9.03 3.29 -25.16
C VAL A 250 8.05 4.21 -25.89
N LEU A 251 7.18 4.91 -25.17
CA LEU A 251 6.19 5.81 -25.77
C LEU A 251 6.87 6.98 -26.48
N VAL A 252 7.89 7.58 -25.90
CA VAL A 252 8.67 8.68 -26.51
C VAL A 252 9.42 8.18 -27.75
N ALA A 253 9.96 6.96 -27.73
CA ALA A 253 10.60 6.37 -28.92
C ALA A 253 9.60 6.19 -30.08
N ILE A 254 8.40 5.68 -29.81
CA ILE A 254 7.33 5.54 -30.81
C ILE A 254 6.92 6.91 -31.37
N ALA A 255 6.74 7.90 -30.53
CA ALA A 255 6.39 9.27 -30.92
C ALA A 255 7.52 9.90 -31.75
N GLY A 256 8.80 9.65 -31.38
CA GLY A 256 9.96 10.09 -32.13
C GLY A 256 10.04 9.51 -33.55
N ILE A 257 9.77 8.21 -33.68
CA ILE A 257 9.69 7.55 -35.00
C ILE A 257 8.56 8.17 -35.84
N SER A 258 7.40 8.42 -35.24
CA SER A 258 6.27 9.05 -35.92
C SER A 258 6.59 10.46 -36.42
N LEU A 259 7.33 11.25 -35.61
CA LEU A 259 7.83 12.57 -35.99
C LEU A 259 8.83 12.50 -37.15
N LEU A 260 9.76 11.53 -37.11
CA LEU A 260 10.74 11.32 -38.20
C LEU A 260 10.01 10.99 -39.52
N VAL A 261 9.05 10.07 -39.50
CA VAL A 261 8.25 9.72 -40.69
C VAL A 261 7.49 10.94 -41.23
N GLY A 262 6.86 11.73 -40.33
CA GLY A 262 6.21 12.98 -40.68
C GLY A 262 7.17 14.01 -41.31
N GLY A 263 8.37 14.16 -40.75
CA GLY A 263 9.43 15.02 -41.26
C GLY A 263 9.92 14.65 -42.66
N ILE A 264 10.14 13.34 -42.90
CA ILE A 264 10.51 12.82 -44.24
C ILE A 264 9.38 13.08 -45.25
N GLY A 265 8.11 12.92 -44.81
CA GLY A 265 6.93 13.24 -45.65
C GLY A 265 6.90 14.71 -46.10
N ILE A 266 7.24 15.64 -45.22
CA ILE A 266 7.38 17.07 -45.58
C ILE A 266 8.54 17.33 -46.50
N MET A 267 9.68 16.75 -46.21
CA MET A 267 10.88 16.91 -47.06
C MET A 267 10.58 16.46 -48.51
N ASN A 268 9.91 15.33 -48.69
CA ASN A 268 9.52 14.84 -50.02
C ASN A 268 8.58 15.81 -50.75
N ILE A 269 7.59 16.39 -50.03
CA ILE A 269 6.66 17.34 -50.65
C ILE A 269 7.32 18.66 -50.99
N MET A 270 8.23 19.14 -50.14
CA MET A 270 9.00 20.34 -50.40
C MET A 270 9.94 20.19 -51.60
N LEU A 271 10.61 19.03 -51.72
CA LEU A 271 11.47 18.73 -52.86
C LEU A 271 10.70 18.72 -54.19
N VAL A 272 9.52 18.08 -54.23
CA VAL A 272 8.62 18.07 -55.41
C VAL A 272 8.15 19.47 -55.73
N SER A 273 7.75 20.27 -54.74
CA SER A 273 7.26 21.64 -54.94
C SER A 273 8.33 22.60 -55.47
N VAL A 274 9.58 22.40 -55.06
CA VAL A 274 10.73 23.19 -55.59
C VAL A 274 11.05 22.80 -57.00
N THR A 275 11.03 21.50 -57.33
CA THR A 275 11.32 21.02 -58.72
C THR A 275 10.23 21.36 -59.71
N GLU A 276 8.96 21.53 -59.29
CA GLU A 276 7.86 22.00 -60.15
C GLU A 276 7.88 23.50 -60.43
N ARG A 277 8.61 24.30 -59.64
CA ARG A 277 8.73 25.77 -59.80
C ARG A 277 10.03 26.22 -60.52
N THR A 278 10.93 25.30 -60.78
CA THR A 278 12.13 25.53 -61.61
C THR A 278 11.90 25.04 -63.03
#